data_f35a134cd2745b1c7612b7b72379bcdb
#
_entry.id   f35a134cd2745b1c7612b7b72379bcdb
#
_cell.length_a   1.000
_cell.length_b   1.000
_cell.length_c   1.000
_cell.angle_alpha   90.00
_cell.angle_beta   90.00
_cell.angle_gamma   90.00
#
_symmetry.space_group_name_H-M   'P 1'
#
loop_
_entity.id
_entity.type
_entity.pdbx_description
1 polymer ?
#
loop_
_entity_poly.entity_id
_entity_poly.type
_entity_poly.pdbx_seq_one_letter_code
_entity_poly.pdbx_strand_id
1 'polypeptide(L)'
;MKNFLSSTKGKIIAGAVTLAVIAGVVVLIVLLNTGYRNIRVADLTGTSRVTSMLSVSDAYKGQNLVSGDNVEVFEKSLLTLALDSDKHVVASELTKFSLEAFGAAGKDSRTVIHLEKGFISNEIDNKLLPSESYVVESPNASMSVRGTIFTVNVFFDSEGLCHTTVEVKEGTVELTEKGTDKVKTLNAGESASVVSRVENIENSSVNSSGNSGGNGSYSPVSDFEYKYNDELGGIEITKYIGNDEVVNVPAEIEGKPVVVVGGFSESNVTSVTIPDGCKEIKSLAFFRCEELTSVEVPDSVTKIHDGAFKLCKKLKSVRIPDGVTSIEIGVFHGCEELTDITIPNSVKEIKLNAFNGCCALKSIEIPDSVTSIGQCAFSGGTGLKSITIPGSVTRIGEYAFVGIRLTSLIIENGVKEIGKGAFESCAEIMSIEIPDSVTKIEEQAFLGCKATITYKGRTYTEDNYSELYTE
;
A
#
# COMPACT_ATOMS: atom_id res chain seq x y z
N MET A 1 -5.92 -33.10 -40.55
CA MET A 1 -6.61 -31.98 -39.92
C MET A 1 -8.11 -32.20 -39.68
N LYS A 2 -8.90 -32.68 -40.67
CA LYS A 2 -10.35 -32.93 -40.51
C LYS A 2 -10.71 -33.93 -39.41
N ASN A 3 -9.92 -34.99 -39.17
CA ASN A 3 -10.21 -36.02 -38.17
C ASN A 3 -9.83 -35.60 -36.74
N PHE A 4 -8.97 -34.59 -36.55
CA PHE A 4 -8.61 -34.08 -35.25
C PHE A 4 -9.72 -33.17 -34.69
N LEU A 5 -10.32 -32.34 -35.53
CA LEU A 5 -11.40 -31.42 -35.12
C LEU A 5 -12.73 -32.11 -34.80
N SER A 6 -12.91 -33.39 -35.23
CA SER A 6 -14.10 -34.18 -34.93
C SER A 6 -14.02 -34.94 -33.59
N SER A 7 -12.84 -35.04 -32.95
CA SER A 7 -12.65 -35.68 -31.66
C SER A 7 -13.07 -34.76 -30.51
N THR A 8 -13.53 -35.34 -29.41
CA THR A 8 -13.90 -34.58 -28.20
C THR A 8 -12.73 -33.74 -27.71
N LYS A 9 -11.48 -34.25 -27.74
CA LYS A 9 -10.26 -33.53 -27.40
C LYS A 9 -9.98 -32.38 -28.38
N GLY A 10 -10.16 -32.58 -29.68
CA GLY A 10 -10.00 -31.52 -30.70
C GLY A 10 -11.01 -30.39 -30.52
N LYS A 11 -12.26 -30.70 -30.14
CA LYS A 11 -13.30 -29.70 -29.83
C LYS A 11 -13.01 -28.89 -28.59
N ILE A 12 -12.45 -29.55 -27.54
CA ILE A 12 -12.05 -28.88 -26.29
C ILE A 12 -10.87 -27.93 -26.57
N ILE A 13 -9.87 -28.38 -27.33
CA ILE A 13 -8.72 -27.54 -27.65
C ILE A 13 -9.14 -26.38 -28.58
N ALA A 14 -9.99 -26.64 -29.58
CA ALA A 14 -10.53 -25.58 -30.43
C ALA A 14 -11.36 -24.56 -29.61
N GLY A 15 -12.19 -25.03 -28.67
CA GLY A 15 -12.94 -24.18 -27.74
C GLY A 15 -12.04 -23.33 -26.86
N ALA A 16 -10.99 -23.91 -26.28
CA ALA A 16 -10.03 -23.19 -25.44
C ALA A 16 -9.24 -22.13 -26.23
N VAL A 17 -8.83 -22.44 -27.46
CA VAL A 17 -8.16 -21.48 -28.35
C VAL A 17 -9.12 -20.35 -28.75
N THR A 18 -10.38 -20.68 -29.06
CA THR A 18 -11.40 -19.67 -29.40
C THR A 18 -11.68 -18.75 -28.18
N LEU A 19 -11.78 -19.30 -26.96
CA LEU A 19 -11.95 -18.50 -25.74
C LEU A 19 -10.75 -17.60 -25.48
N ALA A 20 -9.53 -18.08 -25.66
CA ALA A 20 -8.32 -17.30 -25.51
C ALA A 20 -8.21 -16.17 -26.55
N VAL A 21 -8.61 -16.44 -27.80
CA VAL A 21 -8.67 -15.41 -28.86
C VAL A 21 -9.77 -14.40 -28.57
N ILE A 22 -10.95 -14.83 -28.12
CA ILE A 22 -12.03 -13.92 -27.73
C ILE A 22 -11.61 -13.08 -26.51
N ALA A 23 -10.98 -13.66 -25.48
CA ALA A 23 -10.44 -12.92 -24.36
C ALA A 23 -9.37 -11.91 -24.80
N GLY A 24 -8.45 -12.30 -25.68
CA GLY A 24 -7.45 -11.41 -26.26
C GLY A 24 -8.07 -10.28 -27.09
N VAL A 25 -9.11 -10.57 -27.87
CA VAL A 25 -9.83 -9.56 -28.65
C VAL A 25 -10.64 -8.63 -27.75
N VAL A 26 -11.27 -9.15 -26.68
CA VAL A 26 -11.98 -8.32 -25.69
C VAL A 26 -11.02 -7.42 -24.95
N VAL A 27 -9.86 -7.94 -24.51
CA VAL A 27 -8.79 -7.12 -23.91
C VAL A 27 -8.30 -6.07 -24.89
N LEU A 28 -8.08 -6.43 -26.17
CA LEU A 28 -7.65 -5.50 -27.21
C LEU A 28 -8.74 -4.45 -27.52
N ILE A 29 -10.02 -4.83 -27.54
CA ILE A 29 -11.14 -3.90 -27.74
C ILE A 29 -11.29 -2.97 -26.53
N VAL A 30 -11.12 -3.48 -25.30
CA VAL A 30 -11.09 -2.66 -24.08
C VAL A 30 -9.90 -1.71 -24.13
N LEU A 31 -8.71 -2.17 -24.49
CA LEU A 31 -7.52 -1.35 -24.66
C LEU A 31 -7.66 -0.31 -25.79
N LEU A 32 -8.34 -0.64 -26.89
CA LEU A 32 -8.58 0.28 -28.01
C LEU A 32 -9.74 1.26 -27.75
N ASN A 33 -10.73 0.90 -26.92
CA ASN A 33 -11.86 1.77 -26.58
C ASN A 33 -11.65 2.63 -25.33
N THR A 34 -10.68 2.30 -24.47
CA THR A 34 -10.40 3.09 -23.26
C THR A 34 -9.51 4.30 -23.55
N GLY A 35 -9.13 4.55 -24.80
CA GLY A 35 -8.40 5.75 -25.20
C GLY A 35 -7.20 6.03 -24.29
N TYR A 36 -6.31 5.04 -24.13
CA TYR A 36 -5.10 5.24 -23.30
C TYR A 36 -4.27 6.39 -23.85
N ARG A 37 -4.20 7.45 -23.08
CA ARG A 37 -3.30 8.57 -23.35
C ARG A 37 -1.89 8.20 -22.94
N ASN A 38 -0.92 8.77 -23.64
CA ASN A 38 0.50 8.54 -23.38
C ASN A 38 0.93 9.38 -22.19
N ILE A 39 0.95 8.78 -21.00
CA ILE A 39 1.52 9.37 -19.80
C ILE A 39 2.88 8.74 -19.60
N ARG A 40 3.93 9.55 -19.51
CA ARG A 40 5.29 9.05 -19.43
C ARG A 40 6.11 9.81 -18.40
N VAL A 41 6.92 9.09 -17.62
CA VAL A 41 7.98 9.71 -16.81
C VAL A 41 9.02 10.31 -17.76
N ALA A 42 8.99 11.62 -17.90
CA ALA A 42 9.89 12.36 -18.79
C ALA A 42 11.26 12.53 -18.17
N ASP A 43 11.31 12.83 -16.87
CA ASP A 43 12.54 12.96 -16.10
C ASP A 43 12.33 12.60 -14.63
N LEU A 44 13.41 12.17 -13.97
CA LEU A 44 13.39 11.80 -12.57
C LEU A 44 14.76 12.07 -11.94
N THR A 45 14.75 12.77 -10.82
CA THR A 45 15.90 12.92 -9.92
C THR A 45 15.50 12.38 -8.56
N GLY A 46 16.34 11.53 -7.95
CA GLY A 46 16.02 10.86 -6.70
C GLY A 46 15.14 9.64 -6.90
N THR A 47 14.26 9.35 -5.96
CA THR A 47 13.38 8.15 -5.96
C THR A 47 11.91 8.53 -5.95
N SER A 48 11.12 7.79 -6.69
CA SER A 48 9.66 7.91 -6.73
C SER A 48 9.06 6.54 -6.93
N ARG A 49 7.85 6.33 -6.44
CA ARG A 49 7.13 5.05 -6.57
C ARG A 49 5.89 5.23 -7.42
N VAL A 50 5.63 4.24 -8.26
CA VAL A 50 4.38 4.12 -9.02
C VAL A 50 3.65 2.87 -8.54
N THR A 51 2.42 3.06 -8.11
CA THR A 51 1.51 1.97 -7.73
C THR A 51 0.40 1.89 -8.76
N SER A 52 0.40 0.84 -9.53
CA SER A 52 -0.63 0.50 -10.52
C SER A 52 -1.56 -0.57 -9.97
N MET A 53 -2.68 -0.80 -10.63
CA MET A 53 -3.63 -1.86 -10.29
C MET A 53 -3.00 -3.26 -10.13
N LEU A 54 -1.88 -3.51 -10.83
CA LEU A 54 -1.24 -4.83 -10.93
C LEU A 54 0.19 -4.87 -10.38
N SER A 55 0.80 -3.74 -10.04
CA SER A 55 2.21 -3.68 -9.64
C SER A 55 2.55 -2.43 -8.86
N VAL A 56 3.54 -2.56 -7.99
CA VAL A 56 4.25 -1.43 -7.37
C VAL A 56 5.68 -1.48 -7.88
N SER A 57 6.21 -0.37 -8.34
CA SER A 57 7.59 -0.28 -8.83
C SER A 57 8.18 1.09 -8.54
N ASP A 58 9.49 1.15 -8.40
CA ASP A 58 10.19 2.42 -8.46
C ASP A 58 10.02 3.03 -9.85
N ALA A 59 9.78 4.34 -9.88
CA ALA A 59 9.67 5.07 -11.12
C ALA A 59 11.02 5.15 -11.84
N TYR A 60 11.00 5.03 -13.16
CA TYR A 60 12.20 5.23 -13.99
C TYR A 60 11.90 6.07 -15.22
N LYS A 61 12.90 6.80 -15.68
CA LYS A 61 12.78 7.64 -16.89
C LYS A 61 12.35 6.81 -18.10
N GLY A 62 11.28 7.20 -18.73
CA GLY A 62 10.69 6.51 -19.86
C GLY A 62 9.59 5.52 -19.50
N GLN A 63 9.29 5.30 -18.22
CA GLN A 63 8.17 4.47 -17.79
C GLN A 63 6.85 5.07 -18.28
N ASN A 64 5.98 4.22 -18.81
CA ASN A 64 4.62 4.61 -19.14
C ASN A 64 3.73 4.36 -17.92
N LEU A 65 2.89 5.35 -17.62
CA LEU A 65 1.85 5.29 -16.61
C LEU A 65 0.49 5.11 -17.27
N VAL A 66 -0.45 4.55 -16.54
CA VAL A 66 -1.84 4.38 -17.00
C VAL A 66 -2.80 5.15 -16.11
N SER A 67 -4.00 5.40 -16.61
CA SER A 67 -5.08 6.02 -15.81
C SER A 67 -5.37 5.17 -14.58
N GLY A 68 -5.40 5.81 -13.41
CA GLY A 68 -5.56 5.16 -12.11
C GLY A 68 -4.25 4.86 -11.37
N ASP A 69 -3.09 5.12 -11.97
CA ASP A 69 -1.81 4.96 -11.27
C ASP A 69 -1.66 6.01 -10.17
N ASN A 70 -1.16 5.57 -9.01
CA ASN A 70 -0.76 6.43 -7.91
C ASN A 70 0.75 6.66 -7.97
N VAL A 71 1.15 7.90 -7.72
CA VAL A 71 2.56 8.33 -7.75
C VAL A 71 2.93 8.97 -6.42
N GLU A 72 4.03 8.51 -5.85
CA GLU A 72 4.62 9.06 -4.64
C GLU A 72 6.06 9.48 -4.89
N VAL A 73 6.38 10.73 -4.63
CA VAL A 73 7.72 11.33 -4.80
C VAL A 73 8.34 11.50 -3.42
N PHE A 74 9.47 10.81 -3.17
CA PHE A 74 10.12 10.79 -1.87
C PHE A 74 11.00 12.04 -1.62
N GLU A 75 11.57 12.13 -0.43
CA GLU A 75 12.47 13.22 -0.06
C GLU A 75 13.61 13.40 -1.05
N LYS A 76 14.00 14.66 -1.29
CA LYS A 76 15.09 15.06 -2.21
C LYS A 76 14.90 14.56 -3.64
N SER A 77 13.64 14.33 -4.04
CA SER A 77 13.30 13.81 -5.35
C SER A 77 12.46 14.80 -6.15
N LEU A 78 12.55 14.71 -7.46
CA LEU A 78 11.78 15.50 -8.42
C LEU A 78 11.35 14.58 -9.55
N LEU A 79 10.05 14.55 -9.85
CA LEU A 79 9.49 13.77 -10.93
C LEU A 79 8.84 14.67 -11.97
N THR A 80 9.15 14.45 -13.23
CA THR A 80 8.50 15.12 -14.35
C THR A 80 7.71 14.11 -15.17
N LEU A 81 6.43 14.36 -15.34
CA LEU A 81 5.56 13.60 -16.24
C LEU A 81 5.29 14.41 -17.50
N ALA A 82 5.31 13.74 -18.64
CA ALA A 82 4.76 14.23 -19.88
C ALA A 82 3.42 13.54 -20.14
N LEU A 83 2.37 14.33 -20.30
CA LEU A 83 1.04 13.89 -20.65
C LEU A 83 0.76 14.36 -22.07
N ASP A 84 0.64 13.42 -23.00
CA ASP A 84 0.59 13.71 -24.43
C ASP A 84 1.88 14.44 -24.91
N SER A 85 1.74 15.38 -25.84
CA SER A 85 2.86 16.14 -26.41
C SER A 85 2.98 17.58 -25.90
N ASP A 86 2.03 18.02 -25.07
CA ASP A 86 1.80 19.44 -24.79
C ASP A 86 1.45 19.73 -23.32
N LYS A 87 1.56 18.74 -22.45
CA LYS A 87 1.26 18.91 -21.01
C LYS A 87 2.35 18.28 -20.17
N HIS A 88 2.86 19.04 -19.22
CA HIS A 88 3.91 18.63 -18.30
C HIS A 88 3.48 18.83 -16.85
N VAL A 89 3.80 17.88 -16.01
CA VAL A 89 3.60 17.95 -14.55
C VAL A 89 4.91 17.71 -13.88
N VAL A 90 5.36 18.64 -13.06
CA VAL A 90 6.53 18.50 -12.22
C VAL A 90 6.08 18.38 -10.77
N ALA A 91 6.33 17.24 -10.16
CA ALA A 91 6.04 16.96 -8.76
C ALA A 91 7.33 17.02 -7.94
N SER A 92 7.34 17.83 -6.88
CA SER A 92 8.47 17.93 -5.96
C SER A 92 8.44 16.85 -4.88
N GLU A 93 9.45 16.86 -4.04
CA GLU A 93 9.56 15.92 -2.90
C GLU A 93 8.31 15.91 -2.01
N LEU A 94 8.05 14.75 -1.39
CA LEU A 94 6.92 14.51 -0.48
C LEU A 94 5.54 14.69 -1.13
N THR A 95 5.48 14.67 -2.46
CA THR A 95 4.23 14.80 -3.22
C THR A 95 3.61 13.44 -3.46
N LYS A 96 2.30 13.33 -3.22
CA LYS A 96 1.51 12.15 -3.49
C LYS A 96 0.27 12.53 -4.30
N PHE A 97 0.05 11.84 -5.43
CA PHE A 97 -1.06 12.10 -6.32
C PHE A 97 -1.42 10.87 -7.17
N SER A 98 -2.63 10.86 -7.70
CA SER A 98 -3.04 9.90 -8.74
C SER A 98 -3.50 10.62 -10.01
N LEU A 99 -3.51 9.88 -11.11
CA LEU A 99 -3.82 10.40 -12.44
C LEU A 99 -5.00 9.65 -13.04
N GLU A 100 -5.98 10.40 -13.54
CA GLU A 100 -7.02 9.88 -14.43
C GLU A 100 -6.91 10.56 -15.80
N ALA A 101 -6.78 9.79 -16.84
CA ALA A 101 -6.66 10.30 -18.21
C ALA A 101 -7.53 9.48 -19.16
N PHE A 102 -8.53 10.12 -19.75
CA PHE A 102 -9.50 9.52 -20.63
C PHE A 102 -9.55 10.24 -21.99
N GLY A 103 -10.05 9.55 -22.99
CA GLY A 103 -10.21 10.09 -24.34
C GLY A 103 -8.90 10.09 -25.15
N ALA A 104 -8.98 10.48 -26.42
CA ALA A 104 -7.82 10.61 -27.30
C ALA A 104 -7.29 12.05 -27.26
N ALA A 105 -5.96 12.21 -27.28
CA ALA A 105 -5.34 13.53 -27.37
C ALA A 105 -5.88 14.34 -28.55
N GLY A 106 -6.29 15.58 -28.30
CA GLY A 106 -6.88 16.48 -29.30
C GLY A 106 -8.35 16.23 -29.62
N LYS A 107 -9.02 15.32 -28.90
CA LYS A 107 -10.45 15.09 -29.09
C LYS A 107 -11.08 14.48 -27.82
N ASP A 108 -11.96 15.25 -27.15
CA ASP A 108 -12.70 14.83 -25.97
C ASP A 108 -11.81 14.28 -24.84
N SER A 109 -10.61 14.83 -24.70
CA SER A 109 -9.67 14.37 -23.69
C SER A 109 -9.95 14.98 -22.32
N ARG A 110 -9.95 14.14 -21.29
CA ARG A 110 -10.07 14.57 -19.90
C ARG A 110 -8.84 14.11 -19.12
N THR A 111 -8.23 15.04 -18.39
CA THR A 111 -7.17 14.75 -17.41
C THR A 111 -7.62 15.24 -16.05
N VAL A 112 -7.51 14.40 -15.04
CA VAL A 112 -7.69 14.76 -13.65
C VAL A 112 -6.48 14.31 -12.87
N ILE A 113 -5.89 15.20 -12.09
CA ILE A 113 -4.83 14.91 -11.14
C ILE A 113 -5.42 15.06 -9.75
N HIS A 114 -5.49 13.99 -9.00
CA HIS A 114 -5.91 14.01 -7.61
C HIS A 114 -4.66 14.17 -6.73
N LEU A 115 -4.37 15.40 -6.32
CA LEU A 115 -3.23 15.74 -5.48
C LEU A 115 -3.62 15.57 -4.01
N GLU A 116 -3.15 14.52 -3.36
CA GLU A 116 -3.43 14.25 -1.95
C GLU A 116 -2.65 15.21 -1.04
N LYS A 117 -1.35 15.38 -1.32
CA LYS A 117 -0.45 16.30 -0.61
C LYS A 117 0.76 16.64 -1.46
N GLY A 118 1.47 17.70 -1.10
CA GLY A 118 2.72 18.13 -1.73
C GLY A 118 2.53 19.20 -2.78
N PHE A 119 3.50 19.36 -3.65
CA PHE A 119 3.57 20.44 -4.61
C PHE A 119 3.69 19.92 -6.04
N ILE A 120 2.83 20.40 -6.93
CA ILE A 120 2.93 20.17 -8.36
C ILE A 120 2.95 21.50 -9.13
N SER A 121 3.76 21.53 -10.19
CA SER A 121 3.73 22.57 -11.21
C SER A 121 3.19 21.97 -12.50
N ASN A 122 2.18 22.60 -13.06
CA ASN A 122 1.52 22.19 -14.29
C ASN A 122 1.84 23.17 -15.40
N GLU A 123 2.27 22.67 -16.53
CA GLU A 123 2.53 23.44 -17.74
C GLU A 123 1.74 22.83 -18.90
N ILE A 124 0.85 23.62 -19.47
CA ILE A 124 -0.01 23.24 -20.58
C ILE A 124 0.32 24.20 -21.74
N ASP A 125 1.14 23.71 -22.69
CA ASP A 125 1.74 24.50 -23.75
C ASP A 125 0.72 25.08 -24.74
N ASN A 126 -0.38 24.34 -24.94
CA ASN A 126 -1.42 24.71 -25.88
C ASN A 126 -2.74 25.00 -25.19
N LYS A 127 -3.50 25.94 -25.76
CA LYS A 127 -4.87 26.19 -25.29
C LYS A 127 -5.74 24.95 -25.54
N LEU A 128 -6.34 24.42 -24.48
CA LEU A 128 -7.24 23.28 -24.58
C LEU A 128 -8.40 23.53 -25.54
N LEU A 129 -8.77 22.54 -26.33
CA LEU A 129 -9.95 22.58 -27.17
C LEU A 129 -11.21 22.63 -26.30
N PRO A 130 -12.36 23.12 -26.85
CA PRO A 130 -13.61 23.18 -26.07
C PRO A 130 -14.09 21.83 -25.52
N SER A 131 -13.69 20.73 -26.17
CA SER A 131 -13.99 19.36 -25.75
C SER A 131 -12.94 18.74 -24.82
N GLU A 132 -11.85 19.45 -24.51
CA GLU A 132 -10.81 18.99 -23.60
C GLU A 132 -10.97 19.60 -22.22
N SER A 133 -10.65 18.82 -21.20
CA SER A 133 -10.64 19.28 -19.82
C SER A 133 -9.37 18.85 -19.09
N TYR A 134 -8.82 19.77 -18.31
CA TYR A 134 -7.71 19.52 -17.40
C TYR A 134 -8.08 20.05 -16.02
N VAL A 135 -8.08 19.18 -15.04
CA VAL A 135 -8.51 19.49 -13.67
C VAL A 135 -7.43 18.97 -12.71
N VAL A 136 -7.09 19.79 -11.72
CA VAL A 136 -6.37 19.34 -10.53
C VAL A 136 -7.32 19.37 -9.37
N GLU A 137 -7.47 18.28 -8.67
CA GLU A 137 -8.28 18.15 -7.47
C GLU A 137 -7.41 17.99 -6.25
N SER A 138 -7.61 18.82 -5.26
CA SER A 138 -7.09 18.60 -3.90
C SER A 138 -8.22 18.10 -2.99
N PRO A 139 -7.93 17.70 -1.76
CA PRO A 139 -8.95 17.28 -0.83
C PRO A 139 -10.06 18.32 -0.63
N ASN A 140 -9.74 19.62 -0.66
CA ASN A 140 -10.69 20.69 -0.36
C ASN A 140 -10.99 21.67 -1.53
N ALA A 141 -10.39 21.46 -2.70
CA ALA A 141 -10.60 22.34 -3.84
C ALA A 141 -10.51 21.60 -5.19
N SER A 142 -11.09 22.18 -6.23
CA SER A 142 -10.95 21.74 -7.61
C SER A 142 -10.52 22.90 -8.48
N MET A 143 -9.50 22.71 -9.31
CA MET A 143 -8.91 23.68 -10.20
C MET A 143 -9.11 23.24 -11.64
N SER A 144 -9.96 23.94 -12.39
CA SER A 144 -10.14 23.71 -13.83
C SER A 144 -9.44 24.79 -14.65
N VAL A 145 -8.82 24.39 -15.75
CA VAL A 145 -7.92 25.26 -16.52
C VAL A 145 -8.17 25.19 -18.03
N ARG A 146 -7.71 26.26 -18.73
CA ARG A 146 -7.80 26.34 -20.18
C ARG A 146 -6.50 26.87 -20.80
N GLY A 147 -5.42 26.05 -20.73
CA GLY A 147 -4.11 26.43 -21.26
C GLY A 147 -3.40 27.41 -20.32
N THR A 148 -2.74 26.88 -19.32
CA THR A 148 -2.19 27.65 -18.18
C THR A 148 -0.89 27.04 -17.70
N ILE A 149 -0.04 27.90 -17.15
CA ILE A 149 1.08 27.51 -16.28
C ILE A 149 0.68 27.90 -14.86
N PHE A 150 0.55 26.95 -13.99
CA PHE A 150 0.13 27.15 -12.59
C PHE A 150 0.73 26.12 -11.64
N THR A 151 0.79 26.50 -10.39
CA THR A 151 1.26 25.60 -9.32
C THR A 151 0.15 25.35 -8.32
N VAL A 152 0.18 24.17 -7.73
CA VAL A 152 -0.72 23.76 -6.64
C VAL A 152 0.12 23.19 -5.52
N ASN A 153 -0.09 23.70 -4.31
CA ASN A 153 0.51 23.20 -3.09
C ASN A 153 -0.58 22.78 -2.12
N VAL A 154 -0.50 21.54 -1.64
CA VAL A 154 -1.44 20.97 -0.68
C VAL A 154 -0.67 20.48 0.53
N PHE A 155 -1.04 21.00 1.69
CA PHE A 155 -0.50 20.50 2.96
C PHE A 155 -1.58 20.56 4.05
N PHE A 156 -1.36 19.78 5.10
CA PHE A 156 -2.20 19.79 6.29
C PHE A 156 -1.42 20.44 7.41
N ASP A 157 -2.06 21.36 8.11
CA ASP A 157 -1.45 22.00 9.29
C ASP A 157 -1.61 21.14 10.55
N SER A 158 -1.08 21.62 11.67
CA SER A 158 -1.17 20.94 12.98
C SER A 158 -2.60 20.81 13.52
N GLU A 159 -3.56 21.54 12.95
CA GLU A 159 -4.97 21.47 13.29
C GLU A 159 -5.75 20.54 12.36
N GLY A 160 -5.05 19.90 11.41
CA GLY A 160 -5.64 19.01 10.42
C GLY A 160 -6.44 19.74 9.34
N LEU A 161 -6.25 21.07 9.20
CA LEU A 161 -6.85 21.82 8.11
C LEU A 161 -6.05 21.59 6.82
N CYS A 162 -6.75 21.29 5.76
CA CYS A 162 -6.16 21.20 4.43
C CYS A 162 -6.00 22.61 3.86
N HIS A 163 -4.78 22.94 3.51
CA HIS A 163 -4.43 24.17 2.83
C HIS A 163 -4.11 23.84 1.37
N THR A 164 -4.93 24.36 0.46
CA THR A 164 -4.66 24.30 -0.98
C THR A 164 -4.34 25.70 -1.47
N THR A 165 -3.13 25.91 -1.92
CA THR A 165 -2.69 27.19 -2.50
C THR A 165 -2.45 27.03 -3.99
N VAL A 166 -3.03 27.91 -4.78
CA VAL A 166 -2.90 27.95 -6.24
C VAL A 166 -2.25 29.28 -6.63
N GLU A 167 -1.23 29.21 -7.48
CA GLU A 167 -0.58 30.37 -8.08
C GLU A 167 -0.58 30.22 -9.61
N VAL A 168 -1.10 31.19 -10.32
CA VAL A 168 -1.20 31.22 -11.79
C VAL A 168 -0.05 32.06 -12.35
N LYS A 169 0.82 31.44 -13.15
CA LYS A 169 1.91 32.13 -13.85
C LYS A 169 1.47 32.65 -15.21
N GLU A 170 0.71 31.84 -15.94
CA GLU A 170 0.14 32.20 -17.26
C GLU A 170 -1.24 31.62 -17.40
N GLY A 171 -2.13 32.33 -18.12
CA GLY A 171 -3.48 31.88 -18.42
C GLY A 171 -4.50 32.12 -17.30
N THR A 172 -5.45 31.22 -17.12
CA THR A 172 -6.56 31.38 -16.18
C THR A 172 -6.93 30.07 -15.53
N VAL A 173 -7.14 30.08 -14.22
CA VAL A 173 -7.60 28.94 -13.40
C VAL A 173 -8.94 29.29 -12.76
N GLU A 174 -9.91 28.42 -12.89
CA GLU A 174 -11.16 28.48 -12.10
C GLU A 174 -10.97 27.59 -10.85
N LEU A 175 -10.88 28.23 -9.69
CA LEU A 175 -10.72 27.58 -8.39
C LEU A 175 -12.09 27.46 -7.73
N THR A 176 -12.53 26.23 -7.48
CA THR A 176 -13.79 25.90 -6.78
C THR A 176 -13.47 25.31 -5.41
N GLU A 177 -14.02 25.89 -4.36
CA GLU A 177 -13.94 25.33 -3.00
C GLU A 177 -14.93 24.18 -2.87
N LYS A 178 -14.46 22.96 -2.56
CA LYS A 178 -15.30 21.75 -2.43
C LYS A 178 -16.30 21.93 -1.25
N GLY A 179 -17.53 21.45 -1.43
CA GLY A 179 -18.59 21.59 -0.44
C GLY A 179 -19.24 22.97 -0.39
N THR A 180 -18.84 23.87 -1.30
CA THR A 180 -19.49 25.21 -1.46
C THR A 180 -19.69 25.50 -2.94
N ASP A 181 -20.58 26.50 -3.22
CA ASP A 181 -20.77 27.03 -4.59
C ASP A 181 -19.78 28.16 -4.94
N LYS A 182 -18.75 28.37 -4.12
CA LYS A 182 -17.78 29.45 -4.34
C LYS A 182 -16.79 29.09 -5.42
N VAL A 183 -16.83 29.83 -6.51
CA VAL A 183 -15.89 29.77 -7.62
C VAL A 183 -15.13 31.09 -7.71
N LYS A 184 -13.81 31.02 -7.80
CA LYS A 184 -12.94 32.18 -8.01
C LYS A 184 -12.10 31.97 -9.27
N THR A 185 -12.16 32.92 -10.18
CA THR A 185 -11.29 32.94 -11.36
C THR A 185 -9.97 33.64 -10.98
N LEU A 186 -8.85 32.97 -11.24
CA LEU A 186 -7.50 33.47 -11.06
C LEU A 186 -6.86 33.70 -12.43
N ASN A 187 -6.31 34.88 -12.64
CA ASN A 187 -5.57 35.25 -13.85
C ASN A 187 -4.05 35.20 -13.60
N ALA A 188 -3.27 35.34 -14.65
CA ALA A 188 -1.81 35.40 -14.55
C ALA A 188 -1.32 36.41 -13.50
N GLY A 189 -0.42 35.99 -12.63
CA GLY A 189 0.10 36.75 -11.49
C GLY A 189 -0.78 36.72 -10.23
N GLU A 190 -1.94 36.07 -10.26
CA GLU A 190 -2.82 35.95 -9.10
C GLU A 190 -2.61 34.63 -8.36
N SER A 191 -2.87 34.66 -7.06
CA SER A 191 -2.89 33.49 -6.20
C SER A 191 -4.12 33.46 -5.29
N ALA A 192 -4.47 32.27 -4.83
CA ALA A 192 -5.52 32.09 -3.83
C ALA A 192 -5.22 30.83 -2.99
N SER A 193 -5.74 30.84 -1.77
CA SER A 193 -5.71 29.67 -0.90
C SER A 193 -7.14 29.32 -0.47
N VAL A 194 -7.41 28.03 -0.42
CA VAL A 194 -8.57 27.43 0.20
C VAL A 194 -8.09 26.72 1.45
N VAL A 195 -8.69 27.04 2.58
CA VAL A 195 -8.38 26.44 3.87
C VAL A 195 -9.67 25.89 4.45
N SER A 196 -9.78 24.60 4.59
CA SER A 196 -10.94 23.97 5.20
C SER A 196 -10.59 22.62 5.77
N ARG A 197 -11.40 22.14 6.70
CA ARG A 197 -11.32 20.76 7.14
C ARG A 197 -11.88 19.89 6.02
N VAL A 198 -11.13 18.85 5.63
CA VAL A 198 -11.57 17.92 4.60
C VAL A 198 -12.43 16.85 5.27
N GLU A 199 -13.72 16.83 4.94
CA GLU A 199 -14.55 15.68 5.25
C GLU A 199 -14.20 14.57 4.25
N ASN A 200 -13.91 13.38 4.74
CA ASN A 200 -13.65 12.22 3.89
C ASN A 200 -14.89 11.94 3.01
N ILE A 201 -14.82 12.35 1.74
CA ILE A 201 -15.84 12.01 0.75
C ILE A 201 -15.47 10.64 0.13
N GLU A 202 -15.72 9.58 0.88
CA GLU A 202 -15.98 8.28 0.28
C GLU A 202 -17.29 7.74 0.86
N ASN A 203 -18.30 7.76 0.02
CA ASN A 203 -19.59 7.09 0.03
C ASN A 203 -20.81 8.04 0.02
N SER A 204 -21.12 8.54 -1.17
CA SER A 204 -22.49 8.95 -1.44
C SER A 204 -23.10 8.08 -2.56
N SER A 205 -23.63 6.95 -2.18
CA SER A 205 -24.84 6.38 -2.75
C SER A 205 -25.32 5.28 -1.81
N VAL A 206 -26.31 5.55 -1.01
CA VAL A 206 -27.56 4.84 -0.78
C VAL A 206 -28.31 5.44 0.42
N ASN A 207 -29.45 6.07 0.08
CA ASN A 207 -30.70 6.28 0.85
C ASN A 207 -30.70 6.88 2.27
N SER A 208 -31.28 8.07 2.23
CA SER A 208 -31.99 8.79 3.28
C SER A 208 -32.81 7.93 4.26
N SER A 209 -32.53 8.07 5.55
CA SER A 209 -33.51 8.51 6.54
C SER A 209 -32.90 8.62 7.93
N GLY A 210 -32.97 9.80 8.52
CA GLY A 210 -33.00 9.96 9.98
C GLY A 210 -31.72 10.44 10.68
N ASN A 211 -31.56 11.73 10.72
CA ASN A 211 -31.19 12.55 11.89
C ASN A 211 -29.73 12.73 12.31
N SER A 212 -29.32 13.99 12.22
CA SER A 212 -28.37 14.76 13.04
C SER A 212 -26.87 14.47 12.98
N GLY A 213 -26.15 15.40 12.29
CA GLY A 213 -25.02 16.14 12.84
C GLY A 213 -23.74 15.34 13.07
N GLY A 214 -22.81 15.46 12.13
CA GLY A 214 -21.44 15.06 12.38
C GLY A 214 -20.47 15.76 11.43
N ASN A 215 -19.98 16.89 11.88
CA ASN A 215 -18.66 17.41 11.52
C ASN A 215 -17.65 16.26 11.61
N GLY A 216 -16.52 16.27 10.86
CA GLY A 216 -15.38 15.35 11.01
C GLY A 216 -14.77 15.42 12.42
N SER A 217 -15.60 15.15 13.39
CA SER A 217 -15.39 15.21 14.83
C SER A 217 -14.73 13.92 15.24
N TYR A 218 -13.70 14.00 16.08
CA TYR A 218 -13.26 12.87 16.89
C TYR A 218 -14.47 12.17 17.51
N SER A 219 -14.39 10.86 17.67
CA SER A 219 -15.41 10.12 18.41
C SER A 219 -15.51 10.68 19.83
N PRO A 220 -16.71 10.71 20.41
CA PRO A 220 -16.92 11.29 21.72
C PRO A 220 -15.99 10.69 22.79
N VAL A 221 -15.41 11.51 23.65
CA VAL A 221 -14.55 11.05 24.74
C VAL A 221 -15.25 10.03 25.64
N SER A 222 -16.59 10.15 25.76
CA SER A 222 -17.45 9.21 26.49
C SER A 222 -17.38 7.76 25.95
N ASP A 223 -16.93 7.57 24.71
CA ASP A 223 -16.82 6.27 24.07
C ASP A 223 -15.51 5.54 24.41
N PHE A 224 -14.67 6.17 25.24
CA PHE A 224 -13.37 5.62 25.62
C PHE A 224 -13.22 5.56 27.13
N GLU A 225 -12.73 4.42 27.61
CA GLU A 225 -12.07 4.34 28.91
C GLU A 225 -10.59 4.66 28.70
N TYR A 226 -10.02 5.46 29.57
CA TYR A 226 -8.63 5.92 29.47
C TYR A 226 -8.01 6.11 30.84
N LYS A 227 -6.69 6.20 30.85
CA LYS A 227 -5.91 6.55 32.02
C LYS A 227 -4.74 7.44 31.63
N TYR A 228 -4.15 8.10 32.59
CA TYR A 228 -2.90 8.80 32.37
C TYR A 228 -1.72 7.80 32.32
N ASN A 229 -0.85 7.98 31.34
CA ASN A 229 0.39 7.23 31.18
C ASN A 229 1.55 8.13 31.64
N ASP A 230 2.10 7.84 32.81
CA ASP A 230 3.17 8.65 33.45
C ASP A 230 4.47 8.57 32.64
N GLU A 231 4.75 7.44 31.98
CA GLU A 231 5.99 7.20 31.23
C GLU A 231 6.06 8.05 29.95
N LEU A 232 4.96 8.13 29.21
CA LEU A 232 4.88 8.88 27.95
C LEU A 232 4.27 10.28 28.12
N GLY A 233 3.80 10.62 29.30
CA GLY A 233 3.30 11.95 29.64
C GLY A 233 1.99 12.33 28.95
N GLY A 234 1.06 11.37 28.76
CA GLY A 234 -0.20 11.60 28.07
C GLY A 234 -1.28 10.58 28.41
N ILE A 235 -2.31 10.53 27.60
CA ILE A 235 -3.45 9.61 27.77
C ILE A 235 -3.18 8.28 27.06
N GLU A 236 -3.49 7.20 27.75
CA GLU A 236 -3.59 5.86 27.20
C GLU A 236 -5.06 5.46 27.10
N ILE A 237 -5.54 5.21 25.88
CA ILE A 237 -6.85 4.59 25.65
C ILE A 237 -6.76 3.13 26.08
N THR A 238 -7.59 2.72 27.02
CA THR A 238 -7.60 1.37 27.59
C THR A 238 -8.76 0.51 27.10
N LYS A 239 -9.87 1.17 26.68
CA LYS A 239 -11.03 0.46 26.11
C LYS A 239 -11.87 1.38 25.26
N TYR A 240 -12.33 0.89 24.12
CA TYR A 240 -13.40 1.46 23.34
C TYR A 240 -14.73 0.86 23.81
N ILE A 241 -15.68 1.72 24.20
CA ILE A 241 -17.02 1.34 24.70
C ILE A 241 -18.14 1.92 23.84
N GLY A 242 -17.79 2.64 22.76
CA GLY A 242 -18.73 3.15 21.76
C GLY A 242 -19.29 2.03 20.87
N ASN A 243 -20.22 2.40 19.99
CA ASN A 243 -20.85 1.50 19.05
C ASN A 243 -20.63 1.87 17.58
N ASP A 244 -19.85 2.92 17.33
CA ASP A 244 -19.59 3.36 15.95
C ASP A 244 -18.65 2.38 15.23
N GLU A 245 -18.93 2.12 13.96
CA GLU A 245 -18.09 1.27 13.12
C GLU A 245 -16.85 2.02 12.62
N VAL A 246 -16.92 3.34 12.50
CA VAL A 246 -15.82 4.22 12.10
C VAL A 246 -15.44 5.09 13.29
N VAL A 247 -14.22 4.95 13.77
CA VAL A 247 -13.76 5.60 15.00
C VAL A 247 -12.57 6.51 14.71
N ASN A 248 -12.71 7.78 15.05
CA ASN A 248 -11.63 8.75 15.06
C ASN A 248 -11.20 9.00 16.50
N VAL A 249 -10.08 8.39 16.92
CA VAL A 249 -9.59 8.53 18.28
C VAL A 249 -9.19 10.00 18.53
N PRO A 250 -9.70 10.65 19.62
CA PRO A 250 -9.38 12.04 19.91
C PRO A 250 -7.88 12.25 20.12
N ALA A 251 -7.33 13.36 19.58
CA ALA A 251 -5.93 13.69 19.75
C ALA A 251 -5.59 14.08 21.21
N GLU A 252 -6.58 14.63 21.92
CA GLU A 252 -6.44 15.06 23.31
C GLU A 252 -7.69 14.69 24.13
N ILE A 253 -7.46 14.35 25.38
CA ILE A 253 -8.51 14.14 26.38
C ILE A 253 -8.12 14.91 27.64
N GLU A 254 -9.03 15.75 28.15
CA GLU A 254 -8.80 16.63 29.32
C GLU A 254 -7.54 17.53 29.15
N GLY A 255 -7.31 18.02 27.90
CA GLY A 255 -6.14 18.86 27.58
C GLY A 255 -4.80 18.15 27.60
N LYS A 256 -4.79 16.80 27.56
CA LYS A 256 -3.58 15.98 27.50
C LYS A 256 -3.57 15.15 26.21
N PRO A 257 -2.42 15.04 25.53
CA PRO A 257 -2.32 14.29 24.28
C PRO A 257 -2.61 12.80 24.48
N VAL A 258 -3.26 12.17 23.50
CA VAL A 258 -3.39 10.71 23.44
C VAL A 258 -2.08 10.15 22.87
N VAL A 259 -1.32 9.45 23.72
CA VAL A 259 0.01 8.93 23.40
C VAL A 259 0.04 7.41 23.18
N VAL A 260 -0.99 6.71 23.64
CA VAL A 260 -1.11 5.26 23.50
C VAL A 260 -2.54 4.87 23.15
N VAL A 261 -2.69 4.01 22.14
CA VAL A 261 -3.99 3.48 21.71
C VAL A 261 -4.07 1.98 21.94
N GLY A 262 -5.16 1.54 22.59
CA GLY A 262 -5.51 0.15 22.79
C GLY A 262 -6.99 -0.04 23.07
N GLY A 263 -7.39 -1.27 23.44
CA GLY A 263 -8.72 -1.57 23.98
C GLY A 263 -9.87 -1.67 22.98
N PHE A 264 -9.60 -1.86 21.69
CA PHE A 264 -10.61 -2.13 20.66
C PHE A 264 -10.91 -3.63 20.49
N SER A 265 -10.26 -4.49 21.26
CA SER A 265 -10.39 -5.95 21.15
C SER A 265 -11.85 -6.40 21.04
N GLU A 266 -12.13 -7.25 20.03
CA GLU A 266 -13.46 -7.83 19.78
C GLU A 266 -14.56 -6.81 19.45
N SER A 267 -14.21 -5.57 19.10
CA SER A 267 -15.16 -4.55 18.64
C SER A 267 -15.54 -4.77 17.16
N ASN A 268 -16.71 -4.22 16.77
CA ASN A 268 -17.21 -4.30 15.39
C ASN A 268 -16.72 -3.11 14.53
N VAL A 269 -15.63 -2.45 14.90
CA VAL A 269 -15.09 -1.34 14.15
C VAL A 269 -14.62 -1.80 12.77
N THR A 270 -14.94 -1.01 11.75
CA THR A 270 -14.53 -1.25 10.36
C THR A 270 -13.35 -0.39 9.95
N SER A 271 -13.19 0.78 10.58
CA SER A 271 -12.08 1.71 10.34
C SER A 271 -11.75 2.48 11.62
N VAL A 272 -10.45 2.67 11.87
CA VAL A 272 -9.97 3.46 13.02
C VAL A 272 -8.86 4.40 12.56
N THR A 273 -9.01 5.69 12.91
CA THR A 273 -7.96 6.71 12.76
C THR A 273 -7.27 6.92 14.10
N ILE A 274 -5.97 6.66 14.16
CA ILE A 274 -5.13 6.92 15.32
C ILE A 274 -4.56 8.34 15.20
N PRO A 275 -4.64 9.18 16.26
CA PRO A 275 -4.26 10.58 16.16
C PRO A 275 -2.75 10.78 16.04
N ASP A 276 -2.36 11.87 15.39
CA ASP A 276 -0.98 12.35 15.42
C ASP A 276 -0.53 12.61 16.87
N GLY A 277 0.74 12.27 17.13
CA GLY A 277 1.28 12.34 18.49
C GLY A 277 1.22 11.02 19.26
N CYS A 278 0.36 10.07 18.86
CA CYS A 278 0.36 8.71 19.41
C CYS A 278 1.74 8.05 19.20
N LYS A 279 2.26 7.39 20.24
CA LYS A 279 3.60 6.75 20.26
C LYS A 279 3.53 5.24 20.16
N GLU A 280 2.48 4.65 20.75
CA GLU A 280 2.37 3.20 20.85
C GLU A 280 0.97 2.70 20.56
N ILE A 281 0.90 1.55 19.85
CA ILE A 281 -0.31 0.73 19.74
C ILE A 281 -0.11 -0.48 20.65
N LYS A 282 -0.99 -0.65 21.63
CA LYS A 282 -0.88 -1.67 22.70
C LYS A 282 -0.98 -3.10 22.18
N SER A 283 -0.49 -4.02 23.01
CA SER A 283 -0.72 -5.44 22.80
C SER A 283 -2.21 -5.73 22.71
N LEU A 284 -2.58 -6.52 21.68
CA LEU A 284 -3.96 -6.92 21.43
C LEU A 284 -4.93 -5.74 21.23
N ALA A 285 -4.44 -4.56 20.85
CA ALA A 285 -5.25 -3.35 20.69
C ALA A 285 -6.51 -3.57 19.85
N PHE A 286 -6.38 -4.27 18.72
CA PHE A 286 -7.44 -4.62 17.79
C PHE A 286 -7.66 -6.14 17.67
N PHE A 287 -7.29 -6.91 18.72
CA PHE A 287 -7.44 -8.36 18.68
C PHE A 287 -8.88 -8.76 18.33
N ARG A 288 -9.05 -9.63 17.29
CA ARG A 288 -10.35 -10.08 16.81
C ARG A 288 -11.33 -8.97 16.40
N CYS A 289 -10.85 -7.82 15.98
CA CYS A 289 -11.71 -6.89 15.25
C CYS A 289 -11.93 -7.46 13.84
N GLU A 290 -12.81 -8.47 13.74
CA GLU A 290 -12.97 -9.28 12.51
C GLU A 290 -13.51 -8.46 11.33
N GLU A 291 -14.21 -7.34 11.60
CA GLU A 291 -14.76 -6.43 10.60
C GLU A 291 -13.79 -5.29 10.20
N LEU A 292 -12.66 -5.14 10.90
CA LEU A 292 -11.70 -4.06 10.65
C LEU A 292 -11.05 -4.22 9.27
N THR A 293 -11.24 -3.21 8.41
CA THR A 293 -10.70 -3.19 7.04
C THR A 293 -9.49 -2.29 6.89
N SER A 294 -9.40 -1.23 7.70
CA SER A 294 -8.31 -0.24 7.64
C SER A 294 -8.02 0.38 9.01
N VAL A 295 -6.76 0.71 9.23
CA VAL A 295 -6.31 1.53 10.36
C VAL A 295 -5.32 2.56 9.82
N GLU A 296 -5.61 3.85 10.08
CA GLU A 296 -4.66 4.92 9.81
C GLU A 296 -3.70 5.04 11.00
N VAL A 297 -2.44 4.70 10.75
CA VAL A 297 -1.37 4.75 11.76
C VAL A 297 -0.45 5.93 11.45
N PRO A 298 -0.34 6.93 12.33
CA PRO A 298 0.47 8.12 12.09
C PRO A 298 1.97 7.83 12.22
N ASP A 299 2.81 8.68 11.60
CA ASP A 299 4.26 8.57 11.63
C ASP A 299 4.87 8.72 13.03
N SER A 300 4.12 9.28 13.96
CA SER A 300 4.53 9.43 15.35
C SER A 300 4.60 8.12 16.14
N VAL A 301 3.98 7.03 15.62
CA VAL A 301 4.00 5.72 16.24
C VAL A 301 5.36 5.05 16.03
N THR A 302 6.01 4.71 17.13
CA THR A 302 7.31 4.06 17.14
C THR A 302 7.25 2.60 17.60
N LYS A 303 6.09 2.17 18.13
CA LYS A 303 5.93 0.80 18.60
C LYS A 303 4.52 0.26 18.40
N ILE A 304 4.46 -0.91 17.79
CA ILE A 304 3.24 -1.72 17.65
C ILE A 304 3.50 -3.01 18.42
N HIS A 305 2.79 -3.21 19.51
CA HIS A 305 3.04 -4.32 20.41
C HIS A 305 2.43 -5.66 19.95
N ASP A 306 2.76 -6.74 20.68
CA ASP A 306 2.36 -8.10 20.37
C ASP A 306 0.87 -8.24 20.07
N GLY A 307 0.57 -8.89 18.95
CA GLY A 307 -0.79 -9.22 18.56
C GLY A 307 -1.71 -8.02 18.30
N ALA A 308 -1.17 -6.82 18.08
CA ALA A 308 -1.96 -5.60 17.97
C ALA A 308 -3.13 -5.73 16.97
N PHE A 309 -2.91 -6.38 15.82
CA PHE A 309 -3.92 -6.65 14.78
C PHE A 309 -4.22 -8.14 14.63
N LYS A 310 -3.91 -8.96 15.64
CA LYS A 310 -4.13 -10.41 15.56
C LYS A 310 -5.60 -10.75 15.35
N LEU A 311 -5.88 -11.59 14.32
CA LEU A 311 -7.21 -12.04 13.90
C LEU A 311 -8.13 -10.90 13.40
N CYS A 312 -7.56 -9.82 12.89
CA CYS A 312 -8.30 -8.85 12.09
C CYS A 312 -8.46 -9.41 10.66
N LYS A 313 -9.41 -10.33 10.49
CA LYS A 313 -9.52 -11.16 9.28
C LYS A 313 -9.72 -10.36 8.00
N LYS A 314 -10.48 -9.24 8.07
CA LYS A 314 -10.80 -8.37 6.93
C LYS A 314 -9.81 -7.22 6.73
N LEU A 315 -8.76 -7.11 7.54
CA LEU A 315 -7.75 -6.07 7.38
C LEU A 315 -7.02 -6.25 6.05
N LYS A 316 -7.15 -5.26 5.15
CA LYS A 316 -6.60 -5.34 3.79
C LYS A 316 -5.22 -4.73 3.67
N SER A 317 -5.00 -3.63 4.35
CA SER A 317 -3.73 -2.93 4.38
C SER A 317 -3.54 -2.19 5.69
N VAL A 318 -2.31 -2.02 6.09
CA VAL A 318 -1.92 -1.14 7.20
C VAL A 318 -0.52 -0.62 6.93
N ARG A 319 -0.34 0.67 7.14
CA ARG A 319 0.99 1.29 7.05
C ARG A 319 1.75 1.06 8.35
N ILE A 320 2.97 0.56 8.26
CA ILE A 320 3.92 0.48 9.38
C ILE A 320 4.80 1.74 9.30
N PRO A 321 4.77 2.63 10.31
CA PRO A 321 5.59 3.85 10.31
C PRO A 321 7.09 3.58 10.36
N ASP A 322 7.88 4.49 9.79
CA ASP A 322 9.35 4.39 9.75
C ASP A 322 10.03 4.47 11.13
N GLY A 323 9.29 4.85 12.19
CA GLY A 323 9.75 4.79 13.58
C GLY A 323 9.73 3.38 14.19
N VAL A 324 9.04 2.41 13.56
CA VAL A 324 8.90 1.05 14.07
C VAL A 324 10.15 0.23 13.75
N THR A 325 10.77 -0.35 14.78
CA THR A 325 12.05 -1.06 14.63
C THR A 325 11.93 -2.58 14.67
N SER A 326 10.75 -3.13 14.99
CA SER A 326 10.49 -4.56 14.92
C SER A 326 9.02 -4.86 14.63
N ILE A 327 8.74 -5.93 13.91
CA ILE A 327 7.39 -6.51 13.79
C ILE A 327 7.26 -7.51 14.94
N GLU A 328 6.48 -7.15 15.93
CA GLU A 328 6.36 -7.87 17.18
C GLU A 328 5.60 -9.20 17.04
N ILE A 329 5.55 -9.99 18.12
CA ILE A 329 4.95 -11.33 18.11
C ILE A 329 3.49 -11.27 17.66
N GLY A 330 3.18 -11.98 16.57
CA GLY A 330 1.82 -12.17 16.09
C GLY A 330 1.06 -10.90 15.71
N VAL A 331 1.74 -9.79 15.40
CA VAL A 331 1.07 -8.49 15.10
C VAL A 331 -0.02 -8.67 14.05
N PHE A 332 0.26 -9.38 12.94
CA PHE A 332 -0.68 -9.63 11.85
C PHE A 332 -1.12 -11.10 11.77
N HIS A 333 -0.98 -11.87 12.86
CA HIS A 333 -1.39 -13.27 12.87
C HIS A 333 -2.88 -13.41 12.54
N GLY A 334 -3.21 -14.13 11.47
CA GLY A 334 -4.58 -14.38 11.04
C GLY A 334 -5.27 -13.18 10.39
N CYS A 335 -4.52 -12.23 9.85
CA CYS A 335 -5.03 -11.20 8.94
C CYS A 335 -5.23 -11.83 7.55
N GLU A 336 -6.32 -12.57 7.38
CA GLU A 336 -6.55 -13.46 6.23
C GLU A 336 -6.66 -12.70 4.91
N GLU A 337 -7.23 -11.47 4.92
CA GLU A 337 -7.42 -10.61 3.74
C GLU A 337 -6.30 -9.58 3.55
N LEU A 338 -5.22 -9.61 4.34
CA LEU A 338 -4.10 -8.68 4.19
C LEU A 338 -3.41 -8.92 2.84
N THR A 339 -3.52 -7.95 1.94
CA THR A 339 -2.98 -8.03 0.58
C THR A 339 -1.77 -7.16 0.35
N ASP A 340 -1.67 -6.05 1.08
CA ASP A 340 -0.64 -5.04 0.91
C ASP A 340 -0.06 -4.62 2.26
N ILE A 341 1.25 -4.78 2.41
CA ILE A 341 2.00 -4.32 3.57
C ILE A 341 3.46 -4.08 3.17
N THR A 342 3.97 -2.94 3.57
CA THR A 342 5.38 -2.59 3.39
C THR A 342 6.09 -2.64 4.73
N ILE A 343 7.22 -3.36 4.79
CA ILE A 343 8.10 -3.39 5.96
C ILE A 343 9.11 -2.24 5.79
N PRO A 344 9.13 -1.23 6.68
CA PRO A 344 10.05 -0.11 6.54
C PRO A 344 11.51 -0.50 6.84
N ASN A 345 12.45 0.26 6.30
CA ASN A 345 13.90 0.04 6.49
C ASN A 345 14.40 0.25 7.95
N SER A 346 13.54 0.70 8.84
CA SER A 346 13.80 0.76 10.28
C SER A 346 13.72 -0.60 10.97
N VAL A 347 12.96 -1.55 10.39
CA VAL A 347 12.72 -2.86 11.01
C VAL A 347 13.97 -3.72 10.97
N LYS A 348 14.32 -4.27 12.15
CA LYS A 348 15.48 -5.16 12.37
C LYS A 348 15.07 -6.62 12.56
N GLU A 349 13.87 -6.86 13.06
CA GLU A 349 13.40 -8.19 13.41
C GLU A 349 11.93 -8.40 12.99
N ILE A 350 11.66 -9.55 12.40
CA ILE A 350 10.31 -10.07 12.20
C ILE A 350 10.13 -11.20 13.19
N LYS A 351 9.30 -11.03 14.21
CA LYS A 351 9.21 -11.96 15.35
C LYS A 351 8.26 -13.14 15.11
N LEU A 352 8.11 -13.97 16.13
CA LEU A 352 7.27 -15.17 16.15
C LEU A 352 5.86 -14.89 15.62
N ASN A 353 5.37 -15.69 14.65
CA ASN A 353 4.02 -15.61 14.09
C ASN A 353 3.63 -14.25 13.49
N ALA A 354 4.54 -13.37 13.19
CA ALA A 354 4.25 -11.98 12.80
C ALA A 354 3.22 -11.87 11.67
N PHE A 355 3.34 -12.69 10.62
CA PHE A 355 2.44 -12.77 9.44
C PHE A 355 1.83 -14.18 9.29
N ASN A 356 1.75 -14.96 10.37
CA ASN A 356 1.18 -16.30 10.31
C ASN A 356 -0.29 -16.25 9.86
N GLY A 357 -0.65 -17.00 8.83
CA GLY A 357 -2.03 -17.06 8.32
C GLY A 357 -2.46 -15.85 7.46
N CYS A 358 -1.53 -15.00 6.98
CA CYS A 358 -1.83 -13.94 6.02
C CYS A 358 -2.03 -14.55 4.61
N CYS A 359 -3.19 -15.17 4.40
CA CYS A 359 -3.44 -16.00 3.21
C CYS A 359 -3.57 -15.20 1.90
N ALA A 360 -3.99 -13.94 1.97
CA ALA A 360 -4.16 -13.08 0.80
C ALA A 360 -2.86 -12.37 0.36
N LEU A 361 -1.80 -12.40 1.18
CA LEU A 361 -0.53 -11.72 0.91
C LEU A 361 0.20 -12.43 -0.25
N LYS A 362 0.32 -11.74 -1.40
CA LYS A 362 0.89 -12.33 -2.62
C LYS A 362 2.38 -12.13 -2.75
N SER A 363 2.88 -11.03 -2.22
CA SER A 363 4.29 -10.66 -2.19
C SER A 363 4.59 -9.85 -0.94
N ILE A 364 5.80 -9.94 -0.46
CA ILE A 364 6.33 -9.10 0.60
C ILE A 364 7.82 -8.92 0.37
N GLU A 365 8.31 -7.70 0.49
CA GLU A 365 9.73 -7.38 0.45
C GLU A 365 10.28 -7.37 1.87
N ILE A 366 11.35 -8.12 2.10
CA ILE A 366 12.10 -8.10 3.36
C ILE A 366 13.28 -7.16 3.15
N PRO A 367 13.32 -5.99 3.80
CA PRO A 367 14.40 -5.03 3.58
C PRO A 367 15.74 -5.51 4.16
N ASP A 368 16.84 -5.01 3.61
CA ASP A 368 18.21 -5.30 4.06
C ASP A 368 18.52 -4.90 5.51
N SER A 369 17.62 -4.19 6.14
CA SER A 369 17.70 -3.86 7.56
C SER A 369 17.36 -5.02 8.47
N VAL A 370 16.60 -6.02 7.98
CA VAL A 370 16.14 -7.17 8.77
C VAL A 370 17.29 -8.16 8.98
N THR A 371 17.54 -8.52 10.24
CA THR A 371 18.62 -9.42 10.64
C THR A 371 18.15 -10.81 11.07
N SER A 372 16.84 -10.95 11.38
CA SER A 372 16.27 -12.23 11.77
C SER A 372 14.79 -12.36 11.41
N ILE A 373 14.40 -13.57 11.03
CA ILE A 373 13.01 -13.99 10.80
C ILE A 373 12.67 -15.04 11.86
N GLY A 374 11.62 -14.76 12.63
CA GLY A 374 11.18 -15.56 13.77
C GLY A 374 10.50 -16.87 13.37
N GLN A 375 10.23 -17.69 14.39
CA GLN A 375 9.50 -18.96 14.26
C GLN A 375 8.09 -18.71 13.69
N CYS A 376 7.67 -19.52 12.71
CA CYS A 376 6.35 -19.46 12.07
C CYS A 376 5.98 -18.07 11.51
N ALA A 377 6.96 -17.19 11.24
CA ALA A 377 6.70 -15.79 10.92
C ALA A 377 5.76 -15.61 9.71
N PHE A 378 5.85 -16.46 8.68
CA PHE A 378 5.03 -16.46 7.47
C PHE A 378 4.25 -17.77 7.28
N SER A 379 4.19 -18.64 8.30
CA SER A 379 3.50 -19.94 8.22
C SER A 379 2.05 -19.77 7.73
N GLY A 380 1.60 -20.67 6.86
CA GLY A 380 0.22 -20.66 6.37
C GLY A 380 -0.14 -19.55 5.40
N GLY A 381 0.81 -18.69 5.01
CA GLY A 381 0.64 -17.62 4.03
C GLY A 381 0.50 -18.17 2.60
N THR A 382 -0.58 -18.85 2.29
CA THR A 382 -0.77 -19.60 1.03
C THR A 382 -0.82 -18.75 -0.23
N GLY A 383 -1.00 -17.44 -0.08
CA GLY A 383 -0.98 -16.46 -1.18
C GLY A 383 0.42 -16.18 -1.72
N LEU A 384 1.45 -16.28 -0.85
CA LEU A 384 2.82 -15.89 -1.19
C LEU A 384 3.43 -16.85 -2.22
N LYS A 385 3.89 -16.29 -3.36
CA LYS A 385 4.43 -17.07 -4.48
C LYS A 385 5.94 -16.95 -4.64
N SER A 386 6.50 -15.85 -4.23
CA SER A 386 7.94 -15.62 -4.29
C SER A 386 8.42 -14.89 -3.06
N ILE A 387 9.64 -15.17 -2.64
CA ILE A 387 10.30 -14.43 -1.58
C ILE A 387 11.81 -14.42 -1.81
N THR A 388 12.42 -13.29 -1.50
CA THR A 388 13.87 -13.15 -1.37
C THR A 388 14.20 -12.95 0.10
N ILE A 389 15.09 -13.78 0.62
CA ILE A 389 15.65 -13.63 1.96
C ILE A 389 16.98 -12.88 1.81
N PRO A 390 17.07 -11.61 2.23
CA PRO A 390 18.28 -10.82 2.05
C PRO A 390 19.43 -11.33 2.89
N GLY A 391 20.66 -11.08 2.44
CA GLY A 391 21.87 -11.53 3.10
C GLY A 391 22.12 -10.93 4.49
N SER A 392 21.40 -9.90 4.87
CA SER A 392 21.35 -9.35 6.23
C SER A 392 20.69 -10.28 7.24
N VAL A 393 19.74 -11.12 6.79
CA VAL A 393 19.07 -12.12 7.64
C VAL A 393 20.04 -13.23 7.96
N THR A 394 20.53 -13.24 9.21
CA THR A 394 21.50 -14.26 9.65
C THR A 394 20.84 -15.60 10.00
N ARG A 395 19.58 -15.57 10.43
CA ARG A 395 18.81 -16.75 10.82
C ARG A 395 17.38 -16.72 10.30
N ILE A 396 16.97 -17.81 9.66
CA ILE A 396 15.58 -18.13 9.32
C ILE A 396 15.03 -19.05 10.42
N GLY A 397 13.96 -18.63 11.10
CA GLY A 397 13.38 -19.32 12.24
C GLY A 397 12.74 -20.67 11.90
N GLU A 398 12.46 -21.46 12.93
CA GLU A 398 11.77 -22.74 12.80
C GLU A 398 10.38 -22.53 12.17
N TYR A 399 10.03 -23.38 11.18
CA TYR A 399 8.73 -23.35 10.49
C TYR A 399 8.35 -21.98 9.89
N ALA A 400 9.33 -21.10 9.65
CA ALA A 400 9.09 -19.71 9.26
C ALA A 400 8.20 -19.60 8.00
N PHE A 401 8.34 -20.51 7.06
CA PHE A 401 7.63 -20.55 5.77
C PHE A 401 6.91 -21.89 5.55
N VAL A 402 6.53 -22.59 6.61
CA VAL A 402 5.89 -23.90 6.49
C VAL A 402 4.54 -23.81 5.78
N GLY A 403 4.30 -24.71 4.83
CA GLY A 403 3.01 -24.88 4.16
C GLY A 403 2.63 -23.78 3.17
N ILE A 404 3.59 -22.95 2.76
CA ILE A 404 3.33 -21.92 1.76
C ILE A 404 3.58 -22.43 0.33
N ARG A 405 2.89 -21.81 -0.64
CA ARG A 405 2.93 -22.25 -2.05
C ARG A 405 3.95 -21.45 -2.86
N LEU A 406 5.19 -21.37 -2.35
CA LEU A 406 6.28 -20.71 -3.07
C LEU A 406 6.60 -21.45 -4.37
N THR A 407 6.71 -20.68 -5.45
CA THR A 407 7.26 -21.14 -6.73
C THR A 407 8.69 -20.65 -6.94
N SER A 408 9.10 -19.61 -6.19
CA SER A 408 10.45 -19.04 -6.23
C SER A 408 10.93 -18.68 -4.83
N LEU A 409 12.12 -19.13 -4.49
CA LEU A 409 12.83 -18.81 -3.24
C LEU A 409 14.25 -18.40 -3.60
N ILE A 410 14.66 -17.22 -3.17
CA ILE A 410 16.04 -16.75 -3.25
C ILE A 410 16.55 -16.59 -1.82
N ILE A 411 17.69 -17.23 -1.52
CA ILE A 411 18.42 -17.06 -0.26
C ILE A 411 19.74 -16.39 -0.61
N GLU A 412 19.91 -15.16 -0.18
CA GLU A 412 21.11 -14.40 -0.52
C GLU A 412 22.32 -14.80 0.34
N ASN A 413 23.50 -14.51 -0.20
CA ASN A 413 24.76 -14.73 0.53
C ASN A 413 24.82 -13.84 1.77
N GLY A 414 25.04 -14.46 2.94
CA GLY A 414 25.01 -13.79 4.26
C GLY A 414 24.17 -14.55 5.27
N VAL A 415 23.11 -15.24 4.83
CA VAL A 415 22.32 -16.15 5.67
C VAL A 415 23.24 -17.23 6.25
N LYS A 416 23.13 -17.49 7.58
CA LYS A 416 23.98 -18.44 8.30
C LYS A 416 23.25 -19.71 8.74
N GLU A 417 21.98 -19.58 9.11
CA GLU A 417 21.22 -20.66 9.71
C GLU A 417 19.82 -20.76 9.10
N ILE A 418 19.43 -21.97 8.71
CA ILE A 418 18.08 -22.35 8.28
C ILE A 418 17.51 -23.28 9.36
N GLY A 419 16.48 -22.81 10.05
CA GLY A 419 15.87 -23.49 11.19
C GLY A 419 15.07 -24.73 10.79
N LYS A 420 14.69 -25.50 11.80
CA LYS A 420 13.90 -26.72 11.67
C LYS A 420 12.60 -26.46 10.91
N GLY A 421 12.33 -27.28 9.87
CA GLY A 421 11.10 -27.19 9.09
C GLY A 421 10.87 -25.84 8.42
N ALA A 422 11.89 -24.99 8.25
CA ALA A 422 11.72 -23.60 7.82
C ALA A 422 10.94 -23.47 6.50
N PHE A 423 11.11 -24.39 5.58
CA PHE A 423 10.42 -24.46 4.29
C PHE A 423 9.65 -25.80 4.13
N GLU A 424 9.27 -26.42 5.23
CA GLU A 424 8.51 -27.68 5.20
C GLU A 424 7.22 -27.52 4.40
N SER A 425 6.92 -28.51 3.54
CA SER A 425 5.72 -28.53 2.69
C SER A 425 5.61 -27.40 1.65
N CYS A 426 6.73 -26.79 1.25
CA CYS A 426 6.81 -25.85 0.13
C CYS A 426 6.87 -26.62 -1.21
N ALA A 427 5.82 -27.35 -1.54
CA ALA A 427 5.82 -28.37 -2.60
C ALA A 427 5.84 -27.82 -4.05
N GLU A 428 5.65 -26.51 -4.26
CA GLU A 428 5.61 -25.87 -5.59
C GLU A 428 7.00 -25.36 -6.04
N ILE A 429 8.02 -25.34 -5.15
CA ILE A 429 9.38 -24.92 -5.51
C ILE A 429 10.04 -26.06 -6.31
N MET A 430 10.66 -25.70 -7.44
CA MET A 430 11.34 -26.66 -8.32
C MET A 430 12.83 -26.75 -8.05
N SER A 431 13.47 -25.65 -7.68
CA SER A 431 14.91 -25.59 -7.41
C SER A 431 15.21 -24.55 -6.33
N ILE A 432 16.23 -24.84 -5.52
CA ILE A 432 16.75 -23.96 -4.47
C ILE A 432 18.27 -23.96 -4.57
N GLU A 433 18.86 -22.78 -4.61
CA GLU A 433 20.30 -22.61 -4.44
C GLU A 433 20.57 -22.08 -3.03
N ILE A 434 21.30 -22.85 -2.23
CA ILE A 434 21.68 -22.46 -0.87
C ILE A 434 23.10 -21.89 -0.95
N PRO A 435 23.30 -20.63 -0.53
CA PRO A 435 24.62 -20.00 -0.59
C PRO A 435 25.61 -20.64 0.39
N ASP A 436 26.90 -20.59 0.06
CA ASP A 436 27.99 -21.13 0.89
C ASP A 436 28.11 -20.47 2.27
N SER A 437 27.49 -19.31 2.45
CA SER A 437 27.40 -18.61 3.74
C SER A 437 26.59 -19.36 4.79
N VAL A 438 25.65 -20.22 4.37
CA VAL A 438 24.86 -21.06 5.27
C VAL A 438 25.77 -22.10 5.87
N THR A 439 25.86 -22.16 7.19
CA THR A 439 26.73 -23.09 7.96
C THR A 439 25.92 -24.09 8.75
N LYS A 440 24.60 -23.90 8.86
CA LYS A 440 23.73 -24.80 9.58
C LYS A 440 22.36 -24.89 8.90
N ILE A 441 21.93 -26.12 8.62
CA ILE A 441 20.59 -26.45 8.13
C ILE A 441 20.00 -27.47 9.12
N GLU A 442 18.94 -27.08 9.81
CA GLU A 442 18.34 -27.97 10.79
C GLU A 442 17.41 -29.01 10.13
N GLU A 443 17.14 -30.07 10.88
CA GLU A 443 16.32 -31.19 10.40
C GLU A 443 14.96 -30.74 9.84
N GLN A 444 14.49 -31.44 8.81
CA GLN A 444 13.20 -31.19 8.17
C GLN A 444 13.08 -29.84 7.47
N ALA A 445 14.16 -29.04 7.36
CA ALA A 445 14.10 -27.69 6.79
C ALA A 445 13.39 -27.63 5.42
N PHE A 446 13.51 -28.69 4.62
CA PHE A 446 12.89 -28.81 3.28
C PHE A 446 11.98 -30.05 3.15
N LEU A 447 11.51 -30.63 4.26
CA LEU A 447 10.65 -31.80 4.24
C LEU A 447 9.38 -31.53 3.41
N GLY A 448 9.08 -32.43 2.45
CA GLY A 448 7.91 -32.28 1.56
C GLY A 448 8.06 -31.20 0.48
N CYS A 449 9.25 -30.61 0.32
CA CYS A 449 9.61 -29.89 -0.89
C CYS A 449 9.95 -30.89 -2.00
N LYS A 450 9.57 -30.55 -3.24
CA LYS A 450 9.96 -31.35 -4.42
C LYS A 450 11.12 -30.75 -5.20
N ALA A 451 11.82 -29.82 -4.57
CA ALA A 451 12.88 -29.04 -5.17
C ALA A 451 14.15 -29.87 -5.40
N THR A 452 14.90 -29.53 -6.42
CA THR A 452 16.31 -29.87 -6.48
C THR A 452 17.10 -28.80 -5.72
N ILE A 453 17.85 -29.21 -4.68
CA ILE A 453 18.62 -28.28 -3.85
C ILE A 453 20.09 -28.38 -4.23
N THR A 454 20.72 -27.25 -4.53
CA THR A 454 22.17 -27.14 -4.72
C THR A 454 22.78 -26.46 -3.51
N TYR A 455 23.78 -27.13 -2.89
CA TYR A 455 24.51 -26.62 -1.73
C TYR A 455 25.96 -27.13 -1.74
N LYS A 456 26.91 -26.24 -1.55
CA LYS A 456 28.37 -26.55 -1.57
C LYS A 456 28.80 -27.41 -2.77
N GLY A 457 28.25 -27.11 -3.95
CA GLY A 457 28.56 -27.83 -5.19
C GLY A 457 27.95 -29.24 -5.30
N ARG A 458 27.12 -29.66 -4.36
CA ARG A 458 26.38 -30.94 -4.39
C ARG A 458 24.88 -30.69 -4.66
N THR A 459 24.23 -31.69 -5.20
CA THR A 459 22.81 -31.66 -5.52
C THR A 459 22.07 -32.67 -4.65
N TYR A 460 20.98 -32.21 -4.03
CA TYR A 460 20.10 -32.99 -3.16
C TYR A 460 18.69 -33.01 -3.73
N THR A 461 18.00 -34.10 -3.55
CA THR A 461 16.59 -34.33 -3.90
C THR A 461 15.84 -34.86 -2.69
N GLU A 462 14.53 -34.98 -2.77
CA GLU A 462 13.69 -35.47 -1.67
C GLU A 462 14.20 -36.80 -1.08
N ASP A 463 14.80 -37.66 -1.91
CA ASP A 463 15.32 -38.97 -1.48
C ASP A 463 16.52 -38.88 -0.54
N ASN A 464 17.30 -37.80 -0.58
CA ASN A 464 18.56 -37.66 0.18
C ASN A 464 18.67 -36.33 0.95
N TYR A 465 17.60 -35.61 1.19
CA TYR A 465 17.63 -34.38 2.03
C TYR A 465 18.19 -34.64 3.43
N SER A 466 18.08 -35.88 3.96
CA SER A 466 18.65 -36.22 5.27
C SER A 466 20.17 -36.00 5.33
N GLU A 467 20.87 -36.13 4.21
CA GLU A 467 22.32 -35.88 4.12
C GLU A 467 22.63 -34.38 4.24
N LEU A 468 21.74 -33.53 3.73
CA LEU A 468 21.87 -32.07 3.79
C LEU A 468 21.89 -31.53 5.24
N TYR A 469 21.20 -32.22 6.17
CA TYR A 469 21.10 -31.80 7.57
C TYR A 469 22.29 -32.19 8.44
N THR A 470 23.24 -32.95 7.89
CA THR A 470 24.44 -33.44 8.59
C THR A 470 25.74 -32.75 8.14
N GLU A 471 25.67 -31.87 7.14
CA GLU A 471 26.77 -31.05 6.61
C GLU A 471 26.93 -29.71 7.31
#